data_aa24d59307ef7e6fa9818c58109cf592
#
_entry.id   aa24d59307ef7e6fa9818c58109cf592
#
_cell.length_a   1.000
_cell.length_b   1.000
_cell.length_c   1.000
_cell.angle_alpha   90.00
_cell.angle_beta   90.00
_cell.angle_gamma   90.00
#
_symmetry.space_group_name_H-M   'P 1'
#
loop_
_entity.id
_entity.type
_entity.pdbx_description
1 polymer ?
#
loop_
_entity_poly.entity_id
_entity_poly.type
_entity_poly.pdbx_seq_one_letter_code
_entity_poly.pdbx_strand_id
1 'polypeptide(L)'
;GNNFGTIDEDVLRRDFTLNALYYDPVHEQVIDYVGGFRDIKKHVLKPVISLDKIFVEDPVRMLRAIKYSAKTGSKMSFVLRHKIRTSANLLSQVSPSRLTEELLKIINSGHAADIVSEALDTDLYMALQPAATAIMYDNRKFEMSYMKNMQALDEFIAQEPDARLGKKLVFLISDFIESLTDWEKEVSSKTPSSELYAKTWRECRNFILPMNPQRTELEYAIKKVLSKYGLAFVKKKKPKKKQENS
;
A
#
# COMPACT_ATOMS: atom_id res chain seq x y z
N GLY A 1 2.57 33.66 -9.41
CA GLY A 1 3.38 34.03 -8.26
C GLY A 1 3.10 33.05 -7.13
N ASN A 2 4.15 32.46 -6.57
CA ASN A 2 4.01 31.65 -5.35
C ASN A 2 3.60 32.60 -4.22
N ASN A 3 2.36 32.55 -3.77
CA ASN A 3 1.96 33.13 -2.50
C ASN A 3 2.57 32.24 -1.40
N PHE A 4 3.69 32.69 -0.85
CA PHE A 4 4.23 32.10 0.38
C PHE A 4 3.28 32.53 1.51
N GLY A 5 2.53 31.57 2.05
CA GLY A 5 1.72 31.77 3.25
C GLY A 5 2.62 32.08 4.47
N THR A 6 2.00 32.57 5.52
CA THR A 6 2.70 32.74 6.81
C THR A 6 3.08 31.39 7.40
N ILE A 7 4.08 31.36 8.32
CA ILE A 7 4.46 30.12 9.04
C ILE A 7 3.24 29.54 9.77
N ASP A 8 2.40 30.37 10.35
CA ASP A 8 1.16 29.93 11.04
C ASP A 8 0.20 29.21 10.09
N GLU A 9 0.06 29.68 8.85
CA GLU A 9 -0.76 29.02 7.83
C GLU A 9 -0.15 27.69 7.40
N ASP A 10 1.19 27.59 7.29
CA ASP A 10 1.85 26.33 6.93
C ASP A 10 1.73 25.30 8.06
N VAL A 11 1.86 25.73 9.33
CA VAL A 11 1.64 24.87 10.49
C VAL A 11 0.25 24.24 10.47
N LEU A 12 -0.79 25.03 10.21
CA LEU A 12 -2.18 24.55 10.18
C LEU A 12 -2.49 23.62 8.98
N ARG A 13 -1.65 23.62 7.94
CA ARG A 13 -1.76 22.68 6.82
C ARG A 13 -1.17 21.31 7.11
N ARG A 14 -0.34 21.19 8.17
CA ARG A 14 0.26 19.92 8.57
C ARG A 14 -0.80 18.99 9.15
N ASP A 15 -0.57 17.68 8.99
CA ASP A 15 -1.53 16.66 9.41
C ASP A 15 -1.48 16.44 10.93
N PHE A 16 -0.27 16.21 11.45
CA PHE A 16 -0.04 15.82 12.83
C PHE A 16 1.09 16.64 13.45
N THR A 17 1.03 16.82 14.77
CA THR A 17 1.99 17.64 15.51
C THR A 17 3.43 17.19 15.33
N LEU A 18 3.66 15.87 15.23
CA LEU A 18 4.99 15.29 14.98
C LEU A 18 5.61 15.69 13.63
N ASN A 19 4.79 16.12 12.65
CA ASN A 19 5.22 16.57 11.33
C ASN A 19 5.28 18.08 11.20
N ALA A 20 4.96 18.82 12.26
CA ALA A 20 4.88 20.28 12.28
C ALA A 20 6.06 20.92 13.03
N LEU A 21 7.20 20.27 13.02
CA LEU A 21 8.46 20.82 13.51
C LEU A 21 9.22 21.47 12.36
N TYR A 22 9.85 22.60 12.63
CA TYR A 22 10.64 23.37 11.69
C TYR A 22 12.07 23.45 12.17
N TYR A 23 13.01 23.54 11.24
CA TYR A 23 14.41 23.75 11.56
C TYR A 23 14.85 25.12 11.04
N ASP A 24 15.37 25.95 11.92
CA ASP A 24 16.03 27.21 11.58
C ASP A 24 17.54 26.95 11.39
N PRO A 25 18.03 26.98 10.15
CA PRO A 25 19.44 26.72 9.87
C PRO A 25 20.38 27.87 10.30
N VAL A 26 19.84 29.07 10.51
CA VAL A 26 20.64 30.23 10.91
C VAL A 26 20.98 30.16 12.39
N HIS A 27 20.01 29.78 13.22
CA HIS A 27 20.18 29.69 14.67
C HIS A 27 20.40 28.23 15.15
N GLU A 28 20.43 27.27 14.23
CA GLU A 28 20.55 25.82 14.50
C GLU A 28 19.52 25.32 15.52
N GLN A 29 18.27 25.80 15.41
CA GLN A 29 17.21 25.53 16.36
C GLN A 29 16.03 24.83 15.72
N VAL A 30 15.40 23.92 16.50
CA VAL A 30 14.10 23.32 16.15
C VAL A 30 13.01 24.20 16.73
N ILE A 31 12.10 24.65 15.87
CA ILE A 31 10.95 25.49 16.22
C ILE A 31 9.71 24.61 16.26
N ASP A 32 8.95 24.68 17.35
CA ASP A 32 7.73 23.90 17.59
C ASP A 32 6.58 24.82 17.99
N TYR A 33 5.66 25.03 17.05
CA TYR A 33 4.49 25.89 17.25
C TYR A 33 3.28 25.16 17.88
N VAL A 34 3.25 23.80 17.83
CA VAL A 34 2.06 23.01 18.17
C VAL A 34 2.28 21.97 19.27
N GLY A 35 3.46 21.92 19.84
CA GLY A 35 3.82 20.95 20.88
C GLY A 35 4.20 19.57 20.34
N GLY A 36 4.65 19.49 19.08
CA GLY A 36 5.04 18.24 18.42
C GLY A 36 6.17 17.52 19.12
N PHE A 37 7.16 18.26 19.64
CA PHE A 37 8.28 17.69 20.39
C PHE A 37 7.83 16.95 21.67
N ARG A 38 6.87 17.54 22.40
CA ARG A 38 6.26 16.89 23.56
C ARG A 38 5.50 15.62 23.17
N ASP A 39 4.75 15.68 22.06
CA ASP A 39 3.94 14.55 21.60
C ASP A 39 4.83 13.42 21.09
N ILE A 40 5.97 13.73 20.44
CA ILE A 40 7.01 12.75 20.06
C ILE A 40 7.57 12.06 21.31
N LYS A 41 7.97 12.82 22.35
CA LYS A 41 8.47 12.25 23.60
C LYS A 41 7.48 11.34 24.32
N LYS A 42 6.19 11.64 24.19
CA LYS A 42 5.11 10.85 24.78
C LYS A 42 4.65 9.69 23.89
N HIS A 43 5.22 9.56 22.70
CA HIS A 43 4.79 8.61 21.68
C HIS A 43 3.27 8.69 21.39
N VAL A 44 2.76 9.90 21.20
CA VAL A 44 1.34 10.16 20.91
C VAL A 44 1.20 10.78 19.52
N LEU A 45 0.31 10.24 18.71
CA LEU A 45 -0.08 10.82 17.44
C LEU A 45 -1.26 11.77 17.67
N LYS A 46 -1.02 13.06 17.44
CA LYS A 46 -2.02 14.10 17.66
C LYS A 46 -2.21 14.95 16.41
N PRO A 47 -3.47 15.17 15.95
CA PRO A 47 -3.77 16.10 14.87
C PRO A 47 -3.40 17.54 15.20
N VAL A 48 -2.97 18.31 14.18
CA VAL A 48 -2.71 19.75 14.33
C VAL A 48 -4.03 20.51 14.43
N ILE A 49 -5.01 20.14 13.61
CA ILE A 49 -6.35 20.77 13.59
C ILE A 49 -7.39 19.85 14.24
N SER A 50 -8.60 20.39 14.46
CA SER A 50 -9.67 19.66 15.11
C SER A 50 -10.08 18.39 14.35
N LEU A 51 -10.50 17.35 15.08
CA LEU A 51 -10.97 16.08 14.50
C LEU A 51 -12.18 16.22 13.59
N ASP A 52 -12.98 17.26 13.75
CA ASP A 52 -14.16 17.48 12.92
C ASP A 52 -13.78 17.97 11.51
N LYS A 53 -12.62 18.58 11.35
CA LYS A 53 -12.16 19.16 10.09
C LYS A 53 -11.12 18.30 9.38
N ILE A 54 -10.22 17.66 10.10
CA ILE A 54 -8.99 17.07 9.55
C ILE A 54 -9.23 16.10 8.39
N PHE A 55 -10.23 15.22 8.51
CA PHE A 55 -10.52 14.19 7.50
C PHE A 55 -11.51 14.65 6.42
N VAL A 56 -12.28 15.70 6.72
CA VAL A 56 -13.15 16.36 5.72
C VAL A 56 -12.31 17.18 4.75
N GLU A 57 -11.27 17.86 5.24
CA GLU A 57 -10.35 18.63 4.41
C GLU A 57 -9.48 17.72 3.50
N ASP A 58 -8.95 16.65 4.05
CA ASP A 58 -8.18 15.65 3.28
C ASP A 58 -8.35 14.24 3.87
N PRO A 59 -9.19 13.40 3.27
CA PRO A 59 -9.42 12.04 3.74
C PRO A 59 -8.16 11.16 3.79
N VAL A 60 -7.15 11.45 2.95
CA VAL A 60 -5.88 10.72 2.93
C VAL A 60 -5.11 10.84 4.25
N ARG A 61 -5.41 11.86 5.05
CA ARG A 61 -4.83 12.02 6.40
C ARG A 61 -5.15 10.84 7.33
N MET A 62 -6.26 10.11 7.09
CA MET A 62 -6.55 8.87 7.82
C MET A 62 -5.50 7.78 7.55
N LEU A 63 -5.14 7.58 6.28
CA LEU A 63 -4.08 6.63 5.88
C LEU A 63 -2.70 7.07 6.41
N ARG A 64 -2.45 8.37 6.45
CA ARG A 64 -1.22 8.92 7.04
C ARG A 64 -1.17 8.72 8.54
N ALA A 65 -2.29 8.81 9.26
CA ALA A 65 -2.36 8.57 10.68
C ALA A 65 -1.89 7.15 11.04
N ILE A 66 -2.45 6.13 10.41
CA ILE A 66 -2.08 4.73 10.67
C ILE A 66 -0.63 4.46 10.26
N LYS A 67 -0.18 5.02 9.14
CA LYS A 67 1.20 4.90 8.67
C LYS A 67 2.21 5.54 9.63
N TYR A 68 1.95 6.75 10.12
CA TYR A 68 2.83 7.40 11.09
C TYR A 68 2.82 6.67 12.44
N SER A 69 1.66 6.23 12.91
CA SER A 69 1.54 5.41 14.12
C SER A 69 2.45 4.19 14.05
N ALA A 70 2.36 3.40 12.97
CA ALA A 70 3.18 2.20 12.78
C ALA A 70 4.69 2.53 12.68
N LYS A 71 5.06 3.55 11.89
CA LYS A 71 6.48 3.90 11.66
C LYS A 71 7.18 4.51 12.86
N THR A 72 6.48 5.24 13.71
CA THR A 72 7.06 5.97 14.85
C THR A 72 6.80 5.30 16.18
N GLY A 73 5.97 4.26 16.23
CA GLY A 73 5.48 3.66 17.47
C GLY A 73 4.57 4.60 18.27
N SER A 74 4.10 5.70 17.66
CA SER A 74 3.21 6.65 18.33
C SER A 74 1.79 6.12 18.39
N LYS A 75 1.18 6.19 19.57
CA LYS A 75 -0.18 5.67 19.80
C LYS A 75 -1.24 6.67 19.36
N MET A 76 -2.22 6.20 18.63
CA MET A 76 -3.47 6.93 18.36
C MET A 76 -4.38 6.85 19.59
N SER A 77 -4.98 7.99 19.98
CA SER A 77 -6.02 7.97 21.00
C SER A 77 -7.26 7.20 20.52
N PHE A 78 -8.04 6.66 21.45
CA PHE A 78 -9.30 6.00 21.12
C PHE A 78 -10.24 6.92 20.30
N VAL A 79 -10.29 8.20 20.66
CA VAL A 79 -11.12 9.19 19.94
C VAL A 79 -10.65 9.40 18.50
N LEU A 80 -9.33 9.49 18.27
CA LEU A 80 -8.77 9.61 16.93
C LEU A 80 -9.08 8.35 16.11
N ARG A 81 -8.86 7.17 16.66
CA ARG A 81 -9.13 5.89 15.99
C ARG A 81 -10.61 5.71 15.66
N HIS A 82 -11.50 6.07 16.59
CA HIS A 82 -12.94 6.06 16.34
C HIS A 82 -13.33 7.02 15.22
N LYS A 83 -12.78 8.25 15.23
CA LYS A 83 -13.05 9.22 14.18
C LYS A 83 -12.56 8.75 12.81
N ILE A 84 -11.39 8.10 12.73
CA ILE A 84 -10.90 7.49 11.49
C ILE A 84 -11.92 6.47 10.97
N ARG A 85 -12.33 5.53 11.81
CA ARG A 85 -13.27 4.47 11.43
C ARG A 85 -14.60 5.04 10.94
N THR A 86 -15.17 6.01 11.65
CA THR A 86 -16.46 6.63 11.29
C THR A 86 -16.38 7.55 10.07
N SER A 87 -15.17 7.94 9.65
CA SER A 87 -14.92 8.77 8.47
C SER A 87 -14.35 8.00 7.27
N ALA A 88 -14.17 6.68 7.39
CA ALA A 88 -13.52 5.85 6.37
C ALA A 88 -14.18 5.95 4.98
N ASN A 89 -15.50 6.14 4.93
CA ASN A 89 -16.26 6.35 3.70
C ASN A 89 -15.81 7.56 2.88
N LEU A 90 -15.18 8.56 3.49
CA LEU A 90 -14.65 9.73 2.79
C LEU A 90 -13.54 9.36 1.79
N LEU A 91 -12.86 8.22 1.98
CA LEU A 91 -11.85 7.75 1.02
C LEU A 91 -12.44 7.42 -0.36
N SER A 92 -13.75 7.18 -0.48
CA SER A 92 -14.42 6.98 -1.76
C SER A 92 -14.36 8.20 -2.68
N GLN A 93 -14.10 9.39 -2.13
CA GLN A 93 -13.96 10.66 -2.86
C GLN A 93 -12.52 10.90 -3.34
N VAL A 94 -11.57 10.09 -2.89
CA VAL A 94 -10.16 10.22 -3.24
C VAL A 94 -9.89 9.55 -4.58
N SER A 95 -9.12 10.21 -5.44
CA SER A 95 -8.80 9.65 -6.76
C SER A 95 -8.01 8.33 -6.64
N PRO A 96 -8.22 7.38 -7.57
CA PRO A 96 -7.46 6.12 -7.62
C PRO A 96 -5.94 6.32 -7.62
N SER A 97 -5.44 7.38 -8.26
CA SER A 97 -4.02 7.70 -8.28
C SER A 97 -3.47 8.01 -6.89
N ARG A 98 -4.17 8.84 -6.10
CA ARG A 98 -3.76 9.16 -4.73
C ARG A 98 -3.83 7.94 -3.81
N LEU A 99 -4.87 7.11 -3.94
CA LEU A 99 -4.97 5.85 -3.19
C LEU A 99 -3.82 4.90 -3.54
N THR A 100 -3.48 4.81 -4.84
CA THR A 100 -2.33 4.02 -5.32
C THR A 100 -1.01 4.52 -4.73
N GLU A 101 -0.79 5.85 -4.69
CA GLU A 101 0.40 6.44 -4.07
C GLU A 101 0.52 6.08 -2.58
N GLU A 102 -0.58 6.13 -1.83
CA GLU A 102 -0.55 5.75 -0.41
C GLU A 102 -0.32 4.25 -0.23
N LEU A 103 -0.92 3.39 -1.06
CA LEU A 103 -0.65 1.96 -1.04
C LEU A 103 0.83 1.66 -1.35
N LEU A 104 1.42 2.33 -2.34
CA LEU A 104 2.86 2.20 -2.64
C LEU A 104 3.74 2.63 -1.47
N LYS A 105 3.36 3.69 -0.74
CA LYS A 105 4.07 4.11 0.47
C LYS A 105 3.96 3.06 1.59
N ILE A 106 2.84 2.36 1.69
CA ILE A 106 2.65 1.26 2.65
C ILE A 106 3.54 0.08 2.26
N ILE A 107 3.49 -0.36 1.00
CA ILE A 107 4.29 -1.47 0.46
C ILE A 107 5.80 -1.25 0.65
N ASN A 108 6.25 0.00 0.58
CA ASN A 108 7.65 0.37 0.72
C ASN A 108 8.06 0.78 2.14
N SER A 109 7.19 0.66 3.12
CA SER A 109 7.42 1.23 4.46
C SER A 109 8.29 0.37 5.38
N GLY A 110 8.35 -0.96 5.14
CA GLY A 110 8.87 -1.93 6.10
C GLY A 110 7.96 -2.12 7.33
N HIS A 111 6.72 -1.64 7.27
CA HIS A 111 5.69 -1.75 8.31
C HIS A 111 4.32 -2.10 7.69
N ALA A 112 4.32 -2.79 6.54
CA ALA A 112 3.09 -3.08 5.81
C ALA A 112 2.13 -3.94 6.64
N ALA A 113 2.63 -4.92 7.39
CA ALA A 113 1.80 -5.78 8.22
C ALA A 113 1.03 -4.98 9.28
N ASP A 114 1.71 -4.13 10.03
CA ASP A 114 1.07 -3.33 11.08
C ASP A 114 0.08 -2.31 10.49
N ILE A 115 0.47 -1.66 9.39
CA ILE A 115 -0.39 -0.67 8.72
C ILE A 115 -1.63 -1.32 8.14
N VAL A 116 -1.50 -2.48 7.47
CA VAL A 116 -2.64 -3.20 6.88
C VAL A 116 -3.57 -3.72 7.97
N SER A 117 -3.02 -4.25 9.08
CA SER A 117 -3.83 -4.68 10.23
C SER A 117 -4.69 -3.52 10.78
N GLU A 118 -4.07 -2.37 11.03
CA GLU A 118 -4.80 -1.19 11.52
C GLU A 118 -5.79 -0.65 10.48
N ALA A 119 -5.45 -0.73 9.19
CA ALA A 119 -6.33 -0.31 8.10
C ALA A 119 -7.57 -1.22 7.98
N LEU A 120 -7.43 -2.52 8.22
CA LEU A 120 -8.56 -3.46 8.31
C LEU A 120 -9.45 -3.13 9.51
N ASP A 121 -8.87 -2.93 10.68
CA ASP A 121 -9.59 -2.60 11.91
C ASP A 121 -10.35 -1.27 11.86
N THR A 122 -9.92 -0.37 11.00
CA THR A 122 -10.51 0.97 10.82
C THR A 122 -11.30 1.13 9.52
N ASP A 123 -11.56 0.04 8.79
CA ASP A 123 -12.29 -0.01 7.52
C ASP A 123 -11.63 0.78 6.36
N LEU A 124 -10.36 1.20 6.52
CA LEU A 124 -9.64 1.95 5.48
C LEU A 124 -9.11 1.08 4.35
N TYR A 125 -8.82 -0.21 4.62
CA TYR A 125 -8.19 -1.08 3.63
C TYR A 125 -9.12 -1.39 2.45
N MET A 126 -10.43 -1.31 2.66
CA MET A 126 -11.45 -1.42 1.61
C MET A 126 -11.25 -0.39 0.48
N ALA A 127 -10.77 0.81 0.79
CA ALA A 127 -10.49 1.82 -0.23
C ALA A 127 -9.19 1.53 -1.00
N LEU A 128 -8.21 0.88 -0.37
CA LEU A 128 -6.90 0.59 -0.97
C LEU A 128 -6.90 -0.69 -1.80
N GLN A 129 -7.53 -1.75 -1.28
CA GLN A 129 -7.59 -3.08 -1.88
C GLN A 129 -8.95 -3.73 -1.64
N PRO A 130 -10.00 -3.26 -2.34
CA PRO A 130 -11.38 -3.69 -2.10
C PRO A 130 -11.58 -5.20 -2.31
N ALA A 131 -11.01 -5.78 -3.36
CA ALA A 131 -11.17 -7.20 -3.64
C ALA A 131 -10.50 -8.08 -2.58
N ALA A 132 -9.27 -7.73 -2.16
CA ALA A 132 -8.59 -8.45 -1.09
C ALA A 132 -9.36 -8.35 0.23
N THR A 133 -9.84 -7.15 0.59
CA THR A 133 -10.60 -6.91 1.81
C THR A 133 -11.90 -7.70 1.83
N ALA A 134 -12.63 -7.76 0.71
CA ALA A 134 -13.85 -8.54 0.59
C ALA A 134 -13.59 -10.04 0.81
N ILE A 135 -12.53 -10.60 0.23
CA ILE A 135 -12.17 -12.01 0.43
C ILE A 135 -11.78 -12.26 1.91
N MET A 136 -11.00 -11.36 2.52
CA MET A 136 -10.59 -11.48 3.92
C MET A 136 -11.79 -11.48 4.88
N TYR A 137 -12.82 -10.71 4.56
CA TYR A 137 -14.03 -10.62 5.38
C TYR A 137 -14.76 -11.97 5.48
N ASP A 138 -14.82 -12.71 4.39
CA ASP A 138 -15.52 -13.99 4.31
C ASP A 138 -14.62 -15.21 4.56
N ASN A 139 -13.30 -15.03 4.50
CA ASN A 139 -12.33 -16.13 4.54
C ASN A 139 -11.17 -15.83 5.50
N ARG A 140 -11.31 -16.26 6.74
CA ARG A 140 -10.29 -16.11 7.80
C ARG A 140 -8.95 -16.75 7.44
N LYS A 141 -8.95 -17.86 6.70
CA LYS A 141 -7.71 -18.53 6.27
C LYS A 141 -6.95 -17.66 5.28
N PHE A 142 -7.67 -17.04 4.34
CA PHE A 142 -7.08 -16.11 3.38
C PHE A 142 -6.52 -14.88 4.10
N GLU A 143 -7.26 -14.30 5.06
CA GLU A 143 -6.79 -13.17 5.87
C GLU A 143 -5.47 -13.49 6.58
N MET A 144 -5.40 -14.62 7.28
CA MET A 144 -4.20 -15.05 8.00
C MET A 144 -3.00 -15.22 7.07
N SER A 145 -3.19 -15.81 5.88
CA SER A 145 -2.15 -16.00 4.89
C SER A 145 -1.71 -14.68 4.29
N TYR A 146 -2.65 -13.81 3.93
CA TYR A 146 -2.36 -12.46 3.43
C TYR A 146 -1.53 -11.64 4.42
N MET A 147 -1.88 -11.68 5.70
CA MET A 147 -1.13 -10.98 6.75
C MET A 147 0.30 -11.54 6.93
N LYS A 148 0.49 -12.86 6.78
CA LYS A 148 1.85 -13.45 6.73
C LYS A 148 2.65 -12.93 5.53
N ASN A 149 2.00 -12.78 4.37
CA ASN A 149 2.65 -12.20 3.21
C ASN A 149 3.02 -10.73 3.42
N MET A 150 2.23 -9.96 4.19
CA MET A 150 2.61 -8.59 4.55
C MET A 150 3.83 -8.55 5.48
N GLN A 151 3.94 -9.48 6.45
CA GLN A 151 5.13 -9.64 7.28
C GLN A 151 6.36 -10.01 6.43
N ALA A 152 6.20 -10.97 5.52
CA ALA A 152 7.29 -11.36 4.60
C ALA A 152 7.69 -10.22 3.64
N LEU A 153 6.75 -9.35 3.25
CA LEU A 153 7.05 -8.13 2.50
C LEU A 153 7.91 -7.17 3.32
N ASP A 154 7.62 -6.98 4.60
CA ASP A 154 8.40 -6.10 5.47
C ASP A 154 9.84 -6.62 5.63
N GLU A 155 10.02 -7.93 5.83
CA GLU A 155 11.34 -8.56 5.86
C GLU A 155 12.09 -8.42 4.53
N PHE A 156 11.37 -8.58 3.41
CA PHE A 156 11.92 -8.40 2.06
C PHE A 156 12.38 -6.96 1.81
N ILE A 157 11.58 -5.95 2.22
CA ILE A 157 11.93 -4.52 2.10
C ILE A 157 13.16 -4.17 2.94
N ALA A 158 13.31 -4.77 4.12
CA ALA A 158 14.50 -4.56 4.94
C ALA A 158 15.78 -5.04 4.25
N GLN A 159 15.70 -6.08 3.42
CA GLN A 159 16.83 -6.64 2.68
C GLN A 159 17.04 -5.98 1.32
N GLU A 160 15.98 -5.68 0.59
CA GLU A 160 16.00 -5.12 -0.77
C GLU A 160 15.08 -3.87 -0.87
N PRO A 161 15.41 -2.73 -0.25
CA PRO A 161 14.53 -1.55 -0.22
C PRO A 161 14.24 -0.99 -1.62
N ASP A 162 15.22 -1.06 -2.52
CA ASP A 162 15.12 -0.56 -3.90
C ASP A 162 14.60 -1.61 -4.90
N ALA A 163 14.08 -2.72 -4.41
CA ALA A 163 13.54 -3.76 -5.28
C ALA A 163 12.43 -3.22 -6.19
N ARG A 164 12.40 -3.69 -7.44
CA ARG A 164 11.34 -3.34 -8.40
C ARG A 164 9.96 -3.71 -7.87
N LEU A 165 8.94 -2.96 -8.30
CA LEU A 165 7.56 -3.15 -7.85
C LEU A 165 7.05 -4.58 -8.07
N GLY A 166 7.38 -5.21 -9.19
CA GLY A 166 6.94 -6.58 -9.49
C GLY A 166 7.36 -7.62 -8.44
N LYS A 167 8.55 -7.47 -7.81
CA LYS A 167 8.95 -8.34 -6.69
C LYS A 167 8.04 -8.15 -5.46
N LYS A 168 7.64 -6.91 -5.19
CA LYS A 168 6.77 -6.53 -4.06
C LYS A 168 5.32 -6.98 -4.31
N LEU A 169 4.84 -6.88 -5.54
CA LEU A 169 3.48 -7.33 -5.91
C LEU A 169 3.28 -8.84 -5.72
N VAL A 170 4.34 -9.66 -5.76
CA VAL A 170 4.26 -11.09 -5.45
C VAL A 170 3.57 -11.33 -4.13
N PHE A 171 3.90 -10.55 -3.10
CA PHE A 171 3.33 -10.70 -1.76
C PHE A 171 1.85 -10.33 -1.69
N LEU A 172 1.39 -9.40 -2.52
CA LEU A 172 -0.01 -8.98 -2.55
C LEU A 172 -0.92 -9.96 -3.28
N ILE A 173 -0.39 -10.67 -4.30
CA ILE A 173 -1.22 -11.48 -5.21
C ILE A 173 -1.05 -12.99 -5.03
N SER A 174 -0.08 -13.45 -4.22
CA SER A 174 0.22 -14.89 -4.08
C SER A 174 -0.99 -15.68 -3.60
N ASP A 175 -1.60 -15.28 -2.49
CA ASP A 175 -2.75 -15.98 -1.91
C ASP A 175 -3.96 -15.96 -2.84
N PHE A 176 -4.17 -14.85 -3.53
CA PHE A 176 -5.24 -14.75 -4.51
C PHE A 176 -5.04 -15.73 -5.67
N ILE A 177 -3.83 -15.79 -6.25
CA ILE A 177 -3.51 -16.73 -7.32
C ILE A 177 -3.68 -18.17 -6.82
N GLU A 178 -3.20 -18.47 -5.61
CA GLU A 178 -3.33 -19.80 -5.01
C GLU A 178 -4.79 -20.22 -4.89
N SER A 179 -5.69 -19.27 -4.58
CA SER A 179 -7.13 -19.54 -4.42
C SER A 179 -7.91 -19.65 -5.73
N LEU A 180 -7.34 -19.28 -6.89
CA LEU A 180 -8.07 -19.22 -8.16
C LEU A 180 -8.50 -20.57 -8.71
N THR A 181 -7.71 -21.63 -8.44
CA THR A 181 -7.95 -22.97 -8.95
C THR A 181 -7.11 -23.99 -8.20
N ASP A 182 -7.41 -25.29 -8.39
CA ASP A 182 -6.54 -26.39 -7.99
C ASP A 182 -5.39 -26.50 -9.00
N TRP A 183 -4.25 -25.88 -8.66
CA TRP A 183 -3.08 -25.81 -9.52
C TRP A 183 -2.46 -27.17 -9.82
N GLU A 184 -2.51 -28.12 -8.89
CA GLU A 184 -2.00 -29.49 -9.09
C GLU A 184 -2.83 -30.20 -10.17
N LYS A 185 -4.14 -30.05 -10.12
CA LYS A 185 -5.05 -30.59 -11.11
C LYS A 185 -4.86 -29.94 -12.48
N GLU A 186 -4.74 -28.61 -12.55
CA GLU A 186 -4.52 -27.89 -13.80
C GLU A 186 -3.22 -28.29 -14.50
N VAL A 187 -2.14 -28.45 -13.73
CA VAL A 187 -0.85 -28.90 -14.25
C VAL A 187 -0.94 -30.37 -14.69
N SER A 188 -1.61 -31.23 -13.92
CA SER A 188 -1.78 -32.66 -14.24
C SER A 188 -2.65 -32.87 -15.47
N SER A 189 -3.65 -32.05 -15.69
CA SER A 189 -4.53 -32.08 -16.87
C SER A 189 -3.87 -31.54 -18.15
N LYS A 190 -2.61 -31.08 -18.05
CA LYS A 190 -1.83 -30.49 -19.15
C LYS A 190 -2.50 -29.27 -19.79
N THR A 191 -3.28 -28.51 -19.01
CA THR A 191 -3.82 -27.23 -19.48
C THR A 191 -2.68 -26.33 -19.99
N PRO A 192 -2.79 -25.71 -21.17
CA PRO A 192 -1.72 -24.90 -21.73
C PRO A 192 -1.31 -23.76 -20.79
N SER A 193 -0.01 -23.63 -20.51
CA SER A 193 0.52 -22.55 -19.62
C SER A 193 0.12 -21.15 -20.09
N SER A 194 -0.06 -20.95 -21.40
CA SER A 194 -0.53 -19.67 -21.95
C SER A 194 -1.98 -19.35 -21.59
N GLU A 195 -2.82 -20.37 -21.51
CA GLU A 195 -4.24 -20.22 -21.12
C GLU A 195 -4.36 -19.92 -19.63
N LEU A 196 -3.67 -20.71 -18.79
CA LEU A 196 -3.60 -20.47 -17.35
C LEU A 196 -3.04 -19.08 -17.04
N TYR A 197 -2.01 -18.66 -17.75
CA TYR A 197 -1.46 -17.31 -17.60
C TYR A 197 -2.48 -16.23 -17.99
N ALA A 198 -3.16 -16.38 -19.12
CA ALA A 198 -4.11 -15.39 -19.61
C ALA A 198 -5.31 -15.22 -18.65
N LYS A 199 -5.81 -16.33 -18.09
CA LYS A 199 -6.85 -16.33 -17.05
C LYS A 199 -6.34 -15.62 -15.79
N THR A 200 -5.20 -16.05 -15.25
CA THR A 200 -4.60 -15.46 -14.03
C THR A 200 -4.31 -13.97 -14.21
N TRP A 201 -3.83 -13.56 -15.39
CA TRP A 201 -3.60 -12.15 -15.70
C TRP A 201 -4.87 -11.31 -15.54
N ARG A 202 -5.98 -11.78 -16.12
CA ARG A 202 -7.26 -11.06 -16.06
C ARG A 202 -7.76 -10.92 -14.63
N GLU A 203 -7.71 -12.01 -13.88
CA GLU A 203 -8.15 -12.05 -12.49
C GLU A 203 -7.29 -11.17 -11.59
N CYS A 204 -5.96 -11.26 -11.69
CA CYS A 204 -5.04 -10.41 -10.91
C CYS A 204 -5.18 -8.93 -11.25
N ARG A 205 -5.44 -8.61 -12.52
CA ARG A 205 -5.69 -7.23 -12.94
C ARG A 205 -6.89 -6.61 -12.23
N ASN A 206 -7.96 -7.38 -12.09
CA ASN A 206 -9.15 -6.94 -11.38
C ASN A 206 -8.94 -6.92 -9.86
N PHE A 207 -8.27 -7.94 -9.34
CA PHE A 207 -8.00 -8.07 -7.91
C PHE A 207 -7.21 -6.90 -7.34
N ILE A 208 -6.22 -6.38 -8.07
CA ILE A 208 -5.30 -5.37 -7.56
C ILE A 208 -5.83 -3.93 -7.68
N LEU A 209 -7.01 -3.73 -8.28
CA LEU A 209 -7.62 -2.39 -8.35
C LEU A 209 -7.84 -1.81 -6.95
N PRO A 210 -7.79 -0.48 -6.78
CA PRO A 210 -7.59 0.57 -7.81
C PRO A 210 -6.14 0.75 -8.27
N MET A 211 -5.17 0.03 -7.69
CA MET A 211 -3.80 0.07 -8.19
C MET A 211 -3.76 -0.43 -9.63
N ASN A 212 -3.11 0.37 -10.50
CA ASN A 212 -2.92 0.03 -11.90
C ASN A 212 -1.41 0.06 -12.24
N PRO A 213 -0.64 -0.95 -11.81
CA PRO A 213 0.79 -0.98 -12.04
C PRO A 213 1.10 -1.15 -13.52
N GLN A 214 2.32 -0.80 -13.92
CA GLN A 214 2.80 -1.08 -15.26
C GLN A 214 2.64 -2.58 -15.58
N ARG A 215 2.23 -2.87 -16.80
CA ARG A 215 1.99 -4.25 -17.25
C ARG A 215 3.18 -5.17 -16.96
N THR A 216 4.40 -4.72 -17.19
CA THR A 216 5.63 -5.49 -16.97
C THR A 216 5.86 -5.86 -15.50
N GLU A 217 5.40 -5.05 -14.56
CA GLU A 217 5.51 -5.33 -13.13
C GLU A 217 4.52 -6.41 -12.69
N LEU A 218 3.27 -6.31 -13.12
CA LEU A 218 2.25 -7.31 -12.82
C LEU A 218 2.56 -8.65 -13.53
N GLU A 219 3.03 -8.62 -14.79
CA GLU A 219 3.50 -9.83 -15.51
C GLU A 219 4.64 -10.53 -14.76
N TYR A 220 5.60 -9.77 -14.26
CA TYR A 220 6.68 -10.33 -13.46
C TYR A 220 6.15 -11.05 -12.23
N ALA A 221 5.27 -10.39 -11.48
CA ALA A 221 4.72 -10.95 -10.25
C ALA A 221 3.92 -12.24 -10.50
N ILE A 222 3.01 -12.23 -11.48
CA ILE A 222 2.21 -13.39 -11.86
C ILE A 222 3.10 -14.56 -12.28
N LYS A 223 4.06 -14.34 -13.19
CA LYS A 223 4.98 -15.38 -13.64
C LYS A 223 5.82 -15.95 -12.49
N LYS A 224 6.21 -15.10 -11.56
CA LYS A 224 6.97 -15.54 -10.37
C LYS A 224 6.13 -16.45 -9.47
N VAL A 225 4.86 -16.12 -9.24
CA VAL A 225 3.95 -16.98 -8.47
C VAL A 225 3.67 -18.27 -9.21
N LEU A 226 3.29 -18.21 -10.49
CA LEU A 226 2.98 -19.40 -11.30
C LEU A 226 4.17 -20.35 -11.47
N SER A 227 5.40 -19.85 -11.41
CA SER A 227 6.60 -20.69 -11.47
C SER A 227 6.72 -21.64 -10.29
N LYS A 228 6.07 -21.37 -9.14
CA LYS A 228 6.02 -22.29 -7.99
C LYS A 228 5.27 -23.59 -8.32
N TYR A 229 4.37 -23.54 -9.29
CA TYR A 229 3.59 -24.70 -9.76
C TYR A 229 4.24 -25.37 -10.98
N GLY A 230 5.51 -25.08 -11.28
CA GLY A 230 6.22 -25.69 -12.40
C GLY A 230 5.84 -25.10 -13.78
N LEU A 231 5.07 -24.01 -13.83
CA LEU A 231 4.70 -23.35 -15.08
C LEU A 231 5.85 -22.47 -15.56
N ALA A 232 6.50 -22.86 -16.67
CA ALA A 232 7.59 -22.13 -17.28
C ALA A 232 7.08 -21.22 -18.41
N PHE A 233 7.43 -19.93 -18.37
CA PHE A 233 7.09 -18.94 -19.40
C PHE A 233 8.34 -18.56 -20.18
N VAL A 234 8.61 -19.29 -21.28
CA VAL A 234 9.72 -18.99 -22.17
C VAL A 234 9.44 -17.69 -22.93
N LYS A 235 10.34 -16.71 -22.86
CA LYS A 235 10.28 -15.54 -23.75
C LYS A 235 10.39 -16.03 -25.19
N LYS A 236 9.32 -15.91 -26.00
CA LYS A 236 9.44 -16.08 -27.46
C LYS A 236 10.49 -15.11 -27.95
N LYS A 237 11.64 -15.61 -28.46
CA LYS A 237 12.60 -14.79 -29.17
C LYS A 237 11.86 -14.16 -30.35
N LYS A 238 11.84 -12.82 -30.43
CA LYS A 238 11.34 -12.14 -31.62
C LYS A 238 12.12 -12.69 -32.82
N PRO A 239 11.47 -13.07 -33.92
CA PRO A 239 12.20 -13.46 -35.12
C PRO A 239 13.08 -12.29 -35.56
N LYS A 240 14.36 -12.57 -35.75
CA LYS A 240 15.26 -11.58 -36.35
C LYS A 240 14.68 -11.18 -37.72
N LYS A 241 14.35 -9.89 -37.90
CA LYS A 241 14.04 -9.36 -39.23
C LYS A 241 15.24 -9.71 -40.11
N LYS A 242 15.02 -10.53 -41.13
CA LYS A 242 16.00 -10.69 -42.22
C LYS A 242 16.19 -9.30 -42.82
N GLN A 243 17.41 -8.80 -42.75
CA GLN A 243 17.84 -7.68 -43.60
C GLN A 243 17.85 -8.25 -45.03
N GLU A 244 16.90 -7.84 -45.82
CA GLU A 244 16.98 -7.97 -47.29
C GLU A 244 18.00 -6.96 -47.73
N ASN A 245 19.19 -7.46 -48.10
CA ASN A 245 20.17 -6.70 -48.88
C ASN A 245 19.62 -6.61 -50.31
N SER A 246 19.37 -5.40 -50.72
CA SER A 246 19.31 -5.00 -52.14
C SER A 246 20.37 -3.95 -52.38
#